data_6c8e8602f13f9d1dc8024f7a0477d77f
#
_entry.id   6c8e8602f13f9d1dc8024f7a0477d77f
#
_cell.length_a   1.000
_cell.length_b   1.000
_cell.length_c   1.000
_cell.angle_alpha   90.00
_cell.angle_beta   90.00
_cell.angle_gamma   90.00
#
_symmetry.space_group_name_H-M   'P 1'
#
loop_
_entity.id
_entity.type
_entity.pdbx_description
1 polymer ?
#
loop_
_entity_poly.entity_id
_entity_poly.type
_entity_poly.pdbx_seq_one_letter_code
_entity_poly.pdbx_strand_id
1 'polypeptide(L)'
;KAKVSGMYQVYSVMLEKYHRPIKTPIENLRPARETCEECHWPSKFSSDKKIEKVYFPLDTTDSQPWKIVMDLKIGGGHSELGPTEGIHWHMNEANVVRYIATDRRRQEIPWIETALPDGSTRIYRAIGSTGDDTELKGLEVRRMDCIDCHNRPSHIYYPPFRTLNDAIAQGQISQELPNIRAIASHALTRTYASEDQALRTIPSIIRDEYSTHAPDVLLDKSEKLEDGIAAVLRIYSRNFFPSMEADWRAYPNNIGHMYDEGCFRCHDNRHVSDDRHVLTNDCALCHTIITQGPQTSPESDIAGLAFRHPADIDEAWRSVPCSDCHLGD
;
A
#
# COMPACT_ATOMS: atom_id res chain seq x y z
N LYS A 1 -10.19 33.25 0.90
CA LYS A 1 -10.07 32.10 -0.02
C LYS A 1 -10.88 30.89 0.49
N ALA A 2 -10.71 30.44 1.76
CA ALA A 2 -11.38 29.23 2.30
C ALA A 2 -12.92 29.27 2.19
N LYS A 3 -13.58 30.40 2.52
CA LYS A 3 -15.05 30.52 2.43
C LYS A 3 -15.56 30.41 0.99
N VAL A 4 -14.86 31.01 0.02
CA VAL A 4 -15.22 30.92 -1.42
C VAL A 4 -15.04 29.51 -1.93
N SER A 5 -13.95 28.84 -1.54
CA SER A 5 -13.72 27.41 -1.88
C SER A 5 -14.81 26.51 -1.28
N GLY A 6 -15.23 26.76 -0.03
CA GLY A 6 -16.32 26.00 0.60
C GLY A 6 -17.67 26.20 -0.10
N MET A 7 -18.00 27.42 -0.50
CA MET A 7 -19.22 27.71 -1.28
C MET A 7 -19.20 27.01 -2.64
N TYR A 8 -18.05 26.99 -3.32
CA TYR A 8 -17.90 26.28 -4.59
C TYR A 8 -18.05 24.77 -4.42
N GLN A 9 -17.54 24.19 -3.32
CA GLN A 9 -17.71 22.77 -2.99
C GLN A 9 -19.20 22.44 -2.79
N VAL A 10 -19.93 23.24 -2.00
CA VAL A 10 -21.37 23.06 -1.80
C VAL A 10 -22.13 23.14 -3.13
N TYR A 11 -21.83 24.16 -3.95
CA TYR A 11 -22.42 24.28 -5.30
C TYR A 11 -22.12 23.05 -6.18
N SER A 12 -20.87 22.57 -6.15
CA SER A 12 -20.46 21.40 -6.95
C SER A 12 -21.16 20.12 -6.51
N VAL A 13 -21.37 19.96 -5.20
CA VAL A 13 -22.11 18.81 -4.64
C VAL A 13 -23.58 18.89 -5.00
N MET A 14 -24.22 20.05 -4.82
CA MET A 14 -25.65 20.23 -5.14
C MET A 14 -25.99 20.00 -6.61
N LEU A 15 -25.06 20.30 -7.52
CA LEU A 15 -25.26 20.16 -8.96
C LEU A 15 -24.50 18.98 -9.57
N GLU A 16 -23.94 18.10 -8.73
CA GLU A 16 -23.13 16.93 -9.16
C GLU A 16 -21.98 17.28 -10.12
N LYS A 17 -21.40 18.49 -9.98
CA LYS A 17 -20.33 19.03 -10.83
C LYS A 17 -18.94 18.74 -10.30
N TYR A 18 -18.73 17.67 -9.57
CA TYR A 18 -17.42 17.24 -9.10
C TYR A 18 -16.87 16.09 -9.95
N HIS A 19 -15.54 15.96 -10.00
CA HIS A 19 -14.92 14.86 -10.74
C HIS A 19 -15.14 13.53 -10.03
N ARG A 20 -15.34 12.48 -10.80
CA ARG A 20 -15.39 11.09 -10.33
C ARG A 20 -14.28 10.30 -11.04
N PRO A 21 -13.31 9.73 -10.30
CA PRO A 21 -13.09 9.91 -8.86
C PRO A 21 -12.65 11.35 -8.51
N ILE A 22 -12.76 11.72 -7.25
CA ILE A 22 -12.26 13.02 -6.75
C ILE A 22 -10.75 13.08 -6.97
N LYS A 23 -10.26 14.13 -7.64
CA LYS A 23 -8.85 14.27 -7.98
C LYS A 23 -7.97 14.41 -6.74
N THR A 24 -6.88 13.66 -6.70
CA THR A 24 -5.83 13.75 -5.66
C THR A 24 -4.46 13.88 -6.32
N PRO A 25 -3.47 14.45 -5.62
CA PRO A 25 -3.60 15.21 -4.38
C PRO A 25 -4.46 16.47 -4.55
N ILE A 26 -5.03 16.94 -3.44
CA ILE A 26 -5.81 18.19 -3.44
C ILE A 26 -4.84 19.35 -3.62
N GLU A 27 -5.13 20.21 -4.60
CA GLU A 27 -4.35 21.44 -4.82
C GLU A 27 -4.56 22.43 -3.67
N ASN A 28 -3.51 23.17 -3.32
CA ASN A 28 -3.53 24.20 -2.27
C ASN A 28 -3.81 23.68 -0.84
N LEU A 29 -3.46 22.45 -0.50
CA LEU A 29 -3.34 22.06 0.89
C LEU A 29 -2.24 22.89 1.57
N ARG A 30 -2.42 23.19 2.86
CA ARG A 30 -1.33 23.75 3.68
C ARG A 30 -0.17 22.75 3.68
N PRO A 31 1.08 23.22 3.78
CA PRO A 31 2.21 22.32 3.99
C PRO A 31 1.92 21.38 5.15
N ALA A 32 2.14 20.09 4.97
CA ALA A 32 1.80 19.10 5.99
C ALA A 32 2.62 19.32 7.26
N ARG A 33 3.85 19.79 7.14
CA ARG A 33 4.69 20.17 8.28
C ARG A 33 3.98 21.13 9.21
N GLU A 34 3.41 22.22 8.70
CA GLU A 34 2.70 23.22 9.50
C GLU A 34 1.47 22.67 10.23
N THR A 35 0.92 21.55 9.79
CA THR A 35 -0.33 21.00 10.34
C THR A 35 -0.07 19.72 11.13
N CYS A 36 0.72 18.81 10.60
CA CYS A 36 0.96 17.49 11.21
C CYS A 36 1.97 17.57 12.36
N GLU A 37 2.99 18.43 12.24
CA GLU A 37 4.04 18.59 13.25
C GLU A 37 3.55 19.30 14.53
N GLU A 38 2.38 19.94 14.52
CA GLU A 38 1.74 20.45 15.74
C GLU A 38 1.44 19.29 16.74
N CYS A 39 1.20 18.08 16.24
CA CYS A 39 0.90 16.90 17.06
C CYS A 39 1.93 15.76 16.87
N HIS A 40 2.49 15.61 15.67
CA HIS A 40 3.44 14.57 15.30
C HIS A 40 4.84 15.16 15.17
N TRP A 41 5.63 15.11 16.21
CA TRP A 41 6.98 15.68 16.22
C TRP A 41 8.01 14.68 15.67
N PRO A 42 8.65 14.96 14.52
CA PRO A 42 9.64 14.08 13.91
C PRO A 42 10.79 13.69 14.84
N SER A 43 11.21 14.61 15.70
CA SER A 43 12.26 14.37 16.70
C SER A 43 11.93 13.28 17.73
N LYS A 44 10.68 12.84 17.81
CA LYS A 44 10.24 11.76 18.69
C LYS A 44 10.03 10.41 18.00
N PHE A 45 10.26 10.34 16.69
CA PHE A 45 10.23 9.09 15.95
C PHE A 45 11.56 8.35 16.17
N SER A 46 11.63 7.50 17.16
CA SER A 46 12.91 6.87 17.55
C SER A 46 12.80 5.37 17.83
N SER A 47 11.60 4.79 17.77
CA SER A 47 11.41 3.38 18.12
C SER A 47 11.01 2.55 16.90
N ASP A 48 11.49 1.32 16.87
CA ASP A 48 11.01 0.32 15.93
C ASP A 48 9.60 -0.13 16.30
N LYS A 49 8.87 -0.55 15.29
CA LYS A 49 7.51 -1.07 15.47
C LYS A 49 7.45 -2.53 15.04
N LYS A 50 7.18 -3.39 16.01
CA LYS A 50 6.93 -4.80 15.73
C LYS A 50 5.58 -4.98 15.02
N ILE A 51 5.60 -5.70 13.90
CA ILE A 51 4.42 -6.10 13.14
C ILE A 51 4.39 -7.61 13.06
N GLU A 52 3.25 -8.18 13.38
CA GLU A 52 2.95 -9.59 13.17
C GLU A 52 1.80 -9.71 12.18
N LYS A 53 1.97 -10.56 11.18
CA LYS A 53 0.99 -10.85 10.15
C LYS A 53 0.92 -12.34 9.88
N VAL A 54 -0.28 -12.82 9.57
CA VAL A 54 -0.50 -14.15 9.01
C VAL A 54 -1.14 -13.96 7.65
N TYR A 55 -0.56 -14.56 6.64
CA TYR A 55 -1.07 -14.57 5.27
C TYR A 55 -1.69 -15.91 4.97
N PHE A 56 -2.92 -15.89 4.50
CA PHE A 56 -3.66 -17.09 4.12
C PHE A 56 -3.46 -17.35 2.63
N PRO A 57 -3.28 -18.61 2.22
CA PRO A 57 -3.10 -18.95 0.82
C PRO A 57 -4.35 -18.64 0.00
N LEU A 58 -4.20 -18.47 -1.31
CA LEU A 58 -5.32 -18.42 -2.26
C LEU A 58 -5.87 -19.83 -2.49
N ASP A 59 -4.97 -20.80 -2.66
CA ASP A 59 -5.27 -22.23 -2.74
C ASP A 59 -5.01 -22.87 -1.38
N THR A 60 -6.05 -23.47 -0.81
CA THR A 60 -5.99 -24.13 0.51
C THR A 60 -5.69 -25.63 0.41
N THR A 61 -5.55 -26.18 -0.81
CA THR A 61 -5.37 -27.60 -1.02
C THR A 61 -4.00 -28.08 -0.53
N ASP A 62 -2.94 -27.34 -0.92
CA ASP A 62 -1.54 -27.71 -0.63
C ASP A 62 -0.75 -26.65 0.13
N SER A 63 -1.40 -25.55 0.54
CA SER A 63 -0.73 -24.41 1.14
C SER A 63 -1.24 -24.12 2.55
N GLN A 64 -0.31 -23.81 3.45
CA GLN A 64 -0.60 -23.44 4.84
C GLN A 64 -0.51 -21.93 5.06
N PRO A 65 -1.22 -21.39 6.08
CA PRO A 65 -1.03 -20.01 6.49
C PRO A 65 0.43 -19.71 6.81
N TRP A 66 0.91 -18.56 6.34
CA TRP A 66 2.28 -18.11 6.48
C TRP A 66 2.37 -16.98 7.50
N LYS A 67 3.14 -17.21 8.56
CA LYS A 67 3.41 -16.20 9.59
C LYS A 67 4.65 -15.40 9.23
N ILE A 68 4.58 -14.08 9.44
CA ILE A 68 5.72 -13.19 9.40
C ILE A 68 5.69 -12.24 10.59
N VAL A 69 6.82 -12.08 11.26
CA VAL A 69 7.05 -11.06 12.29
C VAL A 69 8.24 -10.23 11.86
N MET A 70 8.06 -8.92 11.83
CA MET A 70 9.11 -7.99 11.45
C MET A 70 9.15 -6.78 12.38
N ASP A 71 10.33 -6.25 12.60
CA ASP A 71 10.53 -4.95 13.23
C ASP A 71 10.71 -3.90 12.14
N LEU A 72 9.75 -2.98 12.02
CA LEU A 72 9.84 -1.81 11.15
C LEU A 72 10.76 -0.78 11.79
N LYS A 73 11.79 -0.38 11.09
CA LYS A 73 12.71 0.69 11.46
C LYS A 73 12.05 2.04 11.23
N ILE A 74 11.17 2.45 12.15
CA ILE A 74 10.43 3.71 12.03
C ILE A 74 11.41 4.88 12.01
N GLY A 75 12.33 4.92 12.97
CA GLY A 75 13.45 5.84 12.99
C GLY A 75 13.08 7.32 12.80
N GLY A 76 14.03 8.08 12.33
CA GLY A 76 13.90 9.52 12.08
C GLY A 76 14.69 10.36 13.06
N GLY A 77 14.48 10.23 14.34
CA GLY A 77 15.25 10.79 15.45
C GLY A 77 15.64 12.28 15.31
N HIS A 78 16.38 12.74 16.30
CA HIS A 78 17.01 14.05 16.28
C HIS A 78 18.53 13.87 16.14
N SER A 79 19.18 14.64 15.28
CA SER A 79 20.62 14.53 15.01
C SER A 79 21.51 14.66 16.26
N GLU A 80 21.02 15.34 17.29
CA GLU A 80 21.72 15.48 18.60
C GLU A 80 21.59 14.22 19.47
N LEU A 81 20.65 13.31 19.19
CA LEU A 81 20.37 12.12 19.98
C LEU A 81 20.96 10.83 19.39
N GLY A 82 21.58 10.92 18.21
CA GLY A 82 22.20 9.79 17.52
C GLY A 82 22.00 9.81 16.01
N PRO A 83 22.45 8.76 15.31
CA PRO A 83 22.27 8.69 13.86
C PRO A 83 20.78 8.66 13.52
N THR A 84 20.43 9.43 12.49
CA THR A 84 19.06 9.46 11.94
C THR A 84 18.95 8.32 10.94
N GLU A 85 18.20 7.30 11.31
CA GLU A 85 18.02 6.08 10.51
C GLU A 85 16.53 5.78 10.33
N GLY A 86 16.22 4.81 9.48
CA GLY A 86 14.88 4.28 9.32
C GLY A 86 13.99 5.09 8.38
N ILE A 87 12.72 4.70 8.33
CA ILE A 87 11.74 5.17 7.35
C ILE A 87 11.55 6.70 7.41
N HIS A 88 11.57 7.30 8.61
CA HIS A 88 11.43 8.75 8.77
C HIS A 88 12.75 9.53 8.62
N TRP A 89 13.83 8.91 8.17
CA TRP A 89 15.04 9.61 7.79
C TRP A 89 14.76 10.79 6.83
N HIS A 90 13.81 10.62 5.91
CA HIS A 90 13.37 11.64 4.96
C HIS A 90 12.72 12.88 5.61
N MET A 91 12.27 12.75 6.85
CA MET A 91 11.56 13.83 7.57
C MET A 91 12.47 14.61 8.52
N ASN A 92 13.70 14.17 8.69
CA ASN A 92 14.68 14.92 9.48
C ASN A 92 14.99 16.26 8.80
N GLU A 93 15.10 17.34 9.58
CA GLU A 93 15.35 18.68 9.04
C GLU A 93 16.69 18.79 8.31
N ALA A 94 17.69 18.03 8.74
CA ALA A 94 19.00 17.95 8.11
C ALA A 94 18.98 17.22 6.76
N ASN A 95 17.99 16.37 6.53
CA ASN A 95 17.88 15.55 5.34
C ASN A 95 16.85 16.17 4.38
N VAL A 96 17.34 16.90 3.39
CA VAL A 96 16.45 17.51 2.40
C VAL A 96 16.39 16.59 1.18
N VAL A 97 15.21 16.00 0.96
CA VAL A 97 14.91 15.23 -0.24
C VAL A 97 13.97 16.04 -1.12
N ARG A 98 14.32 16.19 -2.39
CA ARG A 98 13.48 16.79 -3.43
C ARG A 98 13.26 15.80 -4.54
N TYR A 99 12.14 15.89 -5.22
CA TYR A 99 11.83 15.02 -6.35
C TYR A 99 10.97 15.73 -7.40
N ILE A 100 10.96 15.18 -8.61
CA ILE A 100 10.06 15.54 -9.70
C ILE A 100 9.17 14.33 -9.96
N ALA A 101 7.87 14.54 -10.03
CA ALA A 101 6.91 13.55 -10.50
C ALA A 101 6.34 13.97 -11.85
N THR A 102 6.18 13.02 -12.78
CA THR A 102 5.62 13.26 -14.11
C THR A 102 4.12 13.12 -14.15
N ASP A 103 3.53 12.40 -13.17
CA ASP A 103 2.11 12.22 -13.06
C ASP A 103 1.52 12.98 -11.85
N ARG A 104 0.23 13.32 -11.96
CA ARG A 104 -0.47 14.05 -10.90
C ARG A 104 -0.54 13.30 -9.57
N ARG A 105 -0.67 11.96 -9.59
CA ARG A 105 -0.75 11.12 -8.39
C ARG A 105 0.60 10.88 -7.73
N ARG A 106 1.70 11.34 -8.38
CA ARG A 106 3.09 11.21 -7.92
C ARG A 106 3.50 9.75 -7.77
N GLN A 107 3.08 8.93 -8.71
CA GLN A 107 3.49 7.53 -8.78
C GLN A 107 4.77 7.36 -9.62
N GLU A 108 4.95 8.18 -10.64
CA GLU A 108 6.14 8.19 -11.51
C GLU A 108 7.11 9.28 -11.06
N ILE A 109 8.27 8.90 -10.56
CA ILE A 109 9.29 9.81 -10.01
C ILE A 109 10.62 9.59 -10.75
N PRO A 110 10.89 10.25 -11.86
CA PRO A 110 12.12 10.04 -12.66
C PRO A 110 13.36 10.68 -12.06
N TRP A 111 13.23 11.63 -11.13
CA TRP A 111 14.33 12.42 -10.60
C TRP A 111 14.19 12.69 -9.10
N ILE A 112 15.29 12.49 -8.38
CA ILE A 112 15.37 12.69 -6.94
C ILE A 112 16.69 13.37 -6.61
N GLU A 113 16.65 14.37 -5.72
CA GLU A 113 17.81 15.06 -5.18
C GLU A 113 17.85 14.91 -3.67
N THR A 114 19.00 14.60 -3.10
CA THR A 114 19.23 14.61 -1.67
C THR A 114 20.43 15.48 -1.30
N ALA A 115 20.29 16.27 -0.22
CA ALA A 115 21.42 17.02 0.34
C ALA A 115 22.33 16.04 1.11
N LEU A 116 23.63 16.23 0.98
CA LEU A 116 24.66 15.48 1.69
C LEU A 116 25.20 16.30 2.87
N PRO A 117 25.81 15.64 3.89
CA PRO A 117 26.33 16.32 5.07
C PRO A 117 27.42 17.36 4.81
N ASP A 118 28.13 17.24 3.69
CA ASP A 118 29.17 18.18 3.26
C ASP A 118 28.60 19.43 2.53
N GLY A 119 27.27 19.52 2.41
CA GLY A 119 26.54 20.61 1.74
C GLY A 119 26.42 20.42 0.23
N SER A 120 26.99 19.36 -0.34
CA SER A 120 26.77 19.01 -1.76
C SER A 120 25.39 18.33 -1.92
N THR A 121 25.01 18.10 -3.17
CA THR A 121 23.78 17.37 -3.51
C THR A 121 24.10 16.14 -4.35
N ARG A 122 23.33 15.08 -4.13
CA ARG A 122 23.35 13.88 -4.98
C ARG A 122 22.03 13.76 -5.71
N ILE A 123 22.13 13.56 -7.04
CA ILE A 123 20.97 13.41 -7.91
C ILE A 123 20.88 11.96 -8.34
N TYR A 124 19.69 11.39 -8.23
CA TYR A 124 19.37 10.05 -8.71
C TYR A 124 18.38 10.17 -9.88
N ARG A 125 18.59 9.35 -10.90
CA ARG A 125 17.70 9.24 -12.07
C ARG A 125 17.23 7.81 -12.25
N ALA A 126 15.96 7.64 -12.58
CA ALA A 126 15.41 6.33 -12.88
C ALA A 126 15.96 5.82 -14.21
N ILE A 127 16.55 4.62 -14.23
CA ILE A 127 17.07 3.99 -15.45
C ILE A 127 15.90 3.73 -16.42
N GLY A 128 16.05 4.21 -17.66
CA GLY A 128 15.05 4.03 -18.71
C GLY A 128 13.87 5.00 -18.63
N SER A 129 13.90 5.95 -17.69
CA SER A 129 12.99 7.10 -17.79
C SER A 129 13.38 7.92 -19.03
N THR A 130 12.38 8.34 -19.80
CA THR A 130 12.55 9.20 -20.97
C THR A 130 12.92 10.64 -20.59
N GLY A 131 13.01 10.91 -19.28
CA GLY A 131 13.29 12.25 -18.76
C GLY A 131 14.75 12.67 -18.95
N ASP A 132 15.11 13.03 -20.17
CA ASP A 132 16.21 13.97 -20.39
C ASP A 132 15.91 15.24 -19.55
N ASP A 133 16.96 15.87 -19.00
CA ASP A 133 16.85 17.12 -18.22
C ASP A 133 16.00 18.19 -18.96
N THR A 134 15.82 18.04 -20.28
CA THR A 134 14.98 18.88 -21.11
C THR A 134 13.48 18.63 -20.91
N GLU A 135 13.05 17.39 -20.74
CA GLU A 135 11.63 17.02 -20.50
C GLU A 135 11.19 17.34 -19.07
N LEU A 136 12.11 17.24 -18.11
CA LEU A 136 11.85 17.60 -16.71
C LEU A 136 11.86 19.12 -16.50
N LYS A 137 12.37 19.88 -17.50
CA LYS A 137 12.50 21.32 -17.43
C LYS A 137 11.12 21.99 -17.41
N GLY A 138 10.81 22.62 -16.27
CA GLY A 138 9.52 23.29 -16.06
C GLY A 138 8.52 22.50 -15.23
N LEU A 139 8.83 21.25 -14.87
CA LEU A 139 8.06 20.52 -13.87
C LEU A 139 8.38 21.01 -12.45
N GLU A 140 7.44 20.83 -11.55
CA GLU A 140 7.59 21.23 -10.14
C GLU A 140 8.64 20.36 -9.44
N VAL A 141 9.70 21.00 -8.93
CA VAL A 141 10.61 20.36 -7.98
C VAL A 141 10.00 20.44 -6.60
N ARG A 142 9.53 19.31 -6.08
CA ARG A 142 8.86 19.24 -4.79
C ARG A 142 9.80 18.77 -3.69
N ARG A 143 9.80 19.46 -2.54
CA ARG A 143 10.42 18.95 -1.33
C ARG A 143 9.50 17.87 -0.73
N MET A 144 10.08 16.70 -0.42
CA MET A 144 9.35 15.59 0.20
C MET A 144 8.78 16.00 1.55
N ASP A 145 7.53 15.61 1.80
CA ASP A 145 6.75 15.97 2.97
C ASP A 145 5.95 14.76 3.47
N CYS A 146 5.39 14.85 4.66
CA CYS A 146 4.59 13.79 5.31
C CYS A 146 3.52 13.21 4.38
N ILE A 147 2.83 14.07 3.61
CA ILE A 147 1.76 13.65 2.69
C ILE A 147 2.25 12.96 1.40
N ASP A 148 3.55 12.96 1.14
CA ASP A 148 4.09 12.25 -0.02
C ASP A 148 4.14 10.73 0.23
N CYS A 149 4.21 10.34 1.52
CA CYS A 149 4.05 8.96 1.99
C CYS A 149 2.66 8.74 2.61
N HIS A 150 2.24 9.59 3.56
CA HIS A 150 0.92 9.51 4.20
C HIS A 150 -0.16 10.22 3.35
N ASN A 151 -0.28 9.85 2.08
CA ASN A 151 -1.19 10.48 1.11
C ASN A 151 -2.68 10.17 1.36
N ARG A 152 -2.99 9.23 2.26
CA ARG A 152 -4.35 8.81 2.62
C ARG A 152 -4.59 8.96 4.14
N PRO A 153 -4.50 10.17 4.73
CA PRO A 153 -4.55 10.34 6.17
C PRO A 153 -5.92 10.05 6.80
N SER A 154 -7.01 10.17 6.04
CA SER A 154 -8.37 10.04 6.58
C SER A 154 -9.12 8.80 6.06
N HIS A 155 -8.93 8.41 4.82
CA HIS A 155 -9.63 7.28 4.23
C HIS A 155 -8.71 6.50 3.29
N ILE A 156 -8.45 5.25 3.64
CA ILE A 156 -7.66 4.32 2.83
C ILE A 156 -8.64 3.32 2.21
N TYR A 157 -8.58 3.17 0.89
CA TYR A 157 -9.29 2.12 0.17
C TYR A 157 -8.38 0.91 0.12
N TYR A 158 -8.73 -0.14 0.86
CA TYR A 158 -7.88 -1.32 0.92
C TYR A 158 -8.21 -2.31 -0.20
N PRO A 159 -7.20 -2.88 -0.86
CA PRO A 159 -7.40 -3.89 -1.90
C PRO A 159 -8.01 -5.18 -1.33
N PRO A 160 -8.71 -5.98 -2.17
CA PRO A 160 -9.34 -7.23 -1.76
C PRO A 160 -8.40 -8.20 -1.05
N PHE A 161 -7.19 -8.37 -1.56
CA PHE A 161 -6.19 -9.26 -0.95
C PHE A 161 -5.93 -8.96 0.51
N ARG A 162 -5.81 -7.69 0.86
CA ARG A 162 -5.58 -7.25 2.23
C ARG A 162 -6.81 -7.46 3.09
N THR A 163 -7.97 -6.98 2.63
CA THR A 163 -9.20 -7.00 3.44
C THR A 163 -9.71 -8.40 3.68
N LEU A 164 -9.61 -9.29 2.69
CA LEU A 164 -9.95 -10.70 2.84
C LEU A 164 -9.01 -11.42 3.81
N ASN A 165 -7.70 -11.17 3.67
CA ASN A 165 -6.71 -11.73 4.59
C ASN A 165 -6.97 -11.29 6.04
N ASP A 166 -7.22 -10.01 6.25
CA ASP A 166 -7.51 -9.47 7.58
C ASP A 166 -8.85 -10.02 8.13
N ALA A 167 -9.87 -10.23 7.29
CA ALA A 167 -11.15 -10.83 7.69
C ALA A 167 -11.01 -12.31 8.09
N ILE A 168 -10.19 -13.08 7.38
CA ILE A 168 -9.89 -14.47 7.74
C ILE A 168 -9.10 -14.51 9.06
N ALA A 169 -8.07 -13.66 9.21
CA ALA A 169 -7.26 -13.58 10.42
C ALA A 169 -8.10 -13.22 11.67
N GLN A 170 -9.15 -12.42 11.49
CA GLN A 170 -10.08 -12.01 12.55
C GLN A 170 -11.23 -13.02 12.77
N GLY A 171 -11.27 -14.13 12.04
CA GLY A 171 -12.33 -15.13 12.14
C GLY A 171 -13.69 -14.69 11.57
N GLN A 172 -13.75 -13.58 10.82
CA GLN A 172 -14.97 -13.10 10.16
C GLN A 172 -15.31 -13.94 8.91
N ILE A 173 -14.31 -14.56 8.31
CA ILE A 173 -14.41 -15.55 7.24
C ILE A 173 -13.75 -16.83 7.74
N SER A 174 -14.44 -17.95 7.70
CA SER A 174 -13.93 -19.23 8.19
C SER A 174 -12.83 -19.78 7.27
N GLN A 175 -11.73 -20.24 7.88
CA GLN A 175 -10.65 -20.94 7.15
C GLN A 175 -11.09 -22.34 6.65
N GLU A 176 -12.21 -22.85 7.13
CA GLU A 176 -12.76 -24.14 6.69
C GLU A 176 -13.47 -24.05 5.32
N LEU A 177 -13.62 -22.83 4.78
CA LEU A 177 -14.16 -22.62 3.44
C LEU A 177 -13.01 -22.73 2.43
N PRO A 178 -12.91 -23.82 1.66
CA PRO A 178 -11.80 -24.02 0.72
C PRO A 178 -11.79 -22.89 -0.31
N ASN A 179 -10.60 -22.35 -0.60
CA ASN A 179 -10.35 -21.33 -1.63
C ASN A 179 -11.19 -20.06 -1.52
N ILE A 180 -11.83 -19.80 -0.35
CA ILE A 180 -12.71 -18.62 -0.17
C ILE A 180 -11.98 -17.32 -0.50
N ARG A 181 -10.68 -17.23 -0.21
CA ARG A 181 -9.90 -16.03 -0.50
C ARG A 181 -9.80 -15.75 -2.00
N ALA A 182 -9.55 -16.77 -2.82
CA ALA A 182 -9.51 -16.66 -4.27
C ALA A 182 -10.88 -16.32 -4.85
N ILE A 183 -11.91 -17.07 -4.43
CA ILE A 183 -13.29 -16.90 -4.88
C ILE A 183 -13.81 -15.48 -4.56
N ALA A 184 -13.63 -15.05 -3.32
CA ALA A 184 -14.07 -13.73 -2.89
C ALA A 184 -13.25 -12.60 -3.54
N SER A 185 -11.93 -12.80 -3.76
CA SER A 185 -11.12 -11.83 -4.49
C SER A 185 -11.62 -11.65 -5.91
N HIS A 186 -11.86 -12.74 -6.64
CA HIS A 186 -12.43 -12.68 -7.99
C HIS A 186 -13.78 -11.96 -8.00
N ALA A 187 -14.66 -12.21 -7.02
CA ALA A 187 -15.94 -11.51 -6.93
C ALA A 187 -15.78 -10.01 -6.65
N LEU A 188 -14.84 -9.63 -5.77
CA LEU A 188 -14.61 -8.23 -5.37
C LEU A 188 -13.91 -7.39 -6.46
N THR A 189 -13.05 -7.99 -7.28
CA THR A 189 -12.28 -7.28 -8.32
C THR A 189 -13.09 -6.98 -9.58
N ARG A 190 -14.27 -7.58 -9.74
CA ARG A 190 -15.17 -7.32 -10.86
C ARG A 190 -15.71 -5.89 -10.83
N THR A 191 -15.96 -5.34 -12.00
CA THR A 191 -16.63 -4.04 -12.15
C THR A 191 -18.13 -4.19 -12.04
N TYR A 192 -18.76 -3.39 -11.19
CA TYR A 192 -20.22 -3.32 -11.02
C TYR A 192 -20.70 -1.90 -11.33
N ALA A 193 -21.84 -1.77 -12.02
CA ALA A 193 -22.40 -0.48 -12.36
C ALA A 193 -22.97 0.28 -11.16
N SER A 194 -23.31 -0.44 -10.07
CA SER A 194 -23.81 0.15 -8.83
C SER A 194 -23.52 -0.76 -7.63
N GLU A 195 -23.56 -0.19 -6.43
CA GLU A 195 -23.46 -0.95 -5.19
C GLU A 195 -24.58 -2.00 -5.09
N ASP A 196 -25.81 -1.64 -5.41
CA ASP A 196 -26.95 -2.59 -5.41
C ASP A 196 -26.73 -3.79 -6.33
N GLN A 197 -26.13 -3.59 -7.49
CA GLN A 197 -25.77 -4.69 -8.39
C GLN A 197 -24.72 -5.59 -7.74
N ALA A 198 -23.67 -5.02 -7.17
CA ALA A 198 -22.62 -5.78 -6.50
C ALA A 198 -23.16 -6.61 -5.35
N LEU A 199 -23.97 -6.00 -4.47
CA LEU A 199 -24.54 -6.67 -3.30
C LEU A 199 -25.45 -7.85 -3.65
N ARG A 200 -26.07 -7.84 -4.83
CA ARG A 200 -26.84 -8.99 -5.36
C ARG A 200 -25.97 -10.02 -6.06
N THR A 201 -24.94 -9.59 -6.78
CA THR A 201 -24.17 -10.47 -7.66
C THR A 201 -23.05 -11.20 -6.93
N ILE A 202 -22.37 -10.55 -5.98
CA ILE A 202 -21.27 -11.16 -5.20
C ILE A 202 -21.73 -12.46 -4.50
N PRO A 203 -22.86 -12.49 -3.78
CA PRO A 203 -23.34 -13.73 -3.16
C PRO A 203 -23.60 -14.86 -4.16
N SER A 204 -24.15 -14.53 -5.33
CA SER A 204 -24.40 -15.53 -6.38
C SER A 204 -23.09 -16.13 -6.88
N ILE A 205 -22.10 -15.28 -7.21
CA ILE A 205 -20.80 -15.76 -7.68
C ILE A 205 -20.19 -16.73 -6.66
N ILE A 206 -20.17 -16.38 -5.38
CA ILE A 206 -19.57 -17.20 -4.34
C ILE A 206 -20.33 -18.54 -4.20
N ARG A 207 -21.67 -18.52 -4.17
CA ARG A 207 -22.45 -19.75 -4.05
C ARG A 207 -22.33 -20.64 -5.29
N ASP A 208 -22.31 -20.07 -6.48
CA ASP A 208 -22.17 -20.80 -7.74
C ASP A 208 -20.82 -21.53 -7.83
N GLU A 209 -19.74 -20.85 -7.38
CA GLU A 209 -18.41 -21.47 -7.28
C GLU A 209 -18.42 -22.68 -6.34
N TYR A 210 -19.00 -22.53 -5.13
CA TYR A 210 -19.11 -23.66 -4.21
C TYR A 210 -20.05 -24.76 -4.70
N SER A 211 -21.15 -24.41 -5.36
CA SER A 211 -22.07 -25.42 -5.91
C SER A 211 -21.40 -26.29 -6.99
N THR A 212 -20.44 -25.70 -7.72
CA THR A 212 -19.74 -26.36 -8.82
C THR A 212 -18.52 -27.16 -8.33
N HIS A 213 -17.72 -26.60 -7.42
CA HIS A 213 -16.40 -27.15 -7.09
C HIS A 213 -16.31 -27.79 -5.71
N ALA A 214 -17.24 -27.46 -4.78
CA ALA A 214 -17.28 -28.01 -3.42
C ALA A 214 -18.71 -28.05 -2.88
N PRO A 215 -19.63 -28.83 -3.47
CA PRO A 215 -21.05 -28.83 -3.09
C PRO A 215 -21.34 -29.28 -1.65
N ASP A 216 -20.43 -30.03 -1.04
CA ASP A 216 -20.46 -30.40 0.37
C ASP A 216 -20.40 -29.19 1.31
N VAL A 217 -19.76 -28.11 0.91
CA VAL A 217 -19.74 -26.85 1.69
C VAL A 217 -21.14 -26.28 1.86
N LEU A 218 -21.98 -26.35 0.84
CA LEU A 218 -23.35 -25.87 0.87
C LEU A 218 -24.22 -26.71 1.82
N LEU A 219 -23.88 -27.98 2.00
CA LEU A 219 -24.62 -28.91 2.87
C LEU A 219 -24.13 -28.83 4.31
N ASP A 220 -22.81 -28.94 4.51
CA ASP A 220 -22.22 -29.19 5.82
C ASP A 220 -21.74 -27.90 6.51
N LYS A 221 -21.50 -26.82 5.73
CA LYS A 221 -20.89 -25.56 6.20
C LYS A 221 -21.70 -24.31 5.77
N SER A 222 -22.98 -24.48 5.50
CA SER A 222 -23.85 -23.41 4.98
C SER A 222 -23.83 -22.14 5.86
N GLU A 223 -23.89 -22.27 7.18
CA GLU A 223 -23.82 -21.13 8.10
C GLU A 223 -22.50 -20.38 7.97
N LYS A 224 -21.35 -21.08 7.95
CA LYS A 224 -20.04 -20.47 7.76
C LYS A 224 -19.90 -19.77 6.41
N LEU A 225 -20.53 -20.34 5.37
CA LEU A 225 -20.55 -19.75 4.04
C LEU A 225 -21.34 -18.43 4.02
N GLU A 226 -22.53 -18.41 4.62
CA GLU A 226 -23.34 -17.19 4.69
C GLU A 226 -22.67 -16.09 5.53
N ASP A 227 -22.05 -16.44 6.64
CA ASP A 227 -21.25 -15.51 7.45
C ASP A 227 -20.07 -14.94 6.63
N GLY A 228 -19.38 -15.80 5.88
CA GLY A 228 -18.31 -15.41 4.97
C GLY A 228 -18.79 -14.46 3.87
N ILE A 229 -19.92 -14.76 3.21
CA ILE A 229 -20.55 -13.89 2.21
C ILE A 229 -20.89 -12.54 2.85
N ALA A 230 -21.49 -12.53 4.04
CA ALA A 230 -21.82 -11.29 4.74
C ALA A 230 -20.56 -10.45 5.05
N ALA A 231 -19.44 -11.10 5.40
CA ALA A 231 -18.16 -10.42 5.61
C ALA A 231 -17.63 -9.81 4.29
N VAL A 232 -17.70 -10.55 3.17
CA VAL A 232 -17.30 -10.06 1.85
C VAL A 232 -18.15 -8.85 1.42
N LEU A 233 -19.45 -8.87 1.65
CA LEU A 233 -20.33 -7.73 1.35
C LEU A 233 -19.96 -6.49 2.19
N ARG A 234 -19.62 -6.67 3.48
CA ARG A 234 -19.13 -5.57 4.32
C ARG A 234 -17.80 -5.01 3.80
N ILE A 235 -16.91 -5.85 3.29
CA ILE A 235 -15.66 -5.43 2.66
C ILE A 235 -15.97 -4.57 1.44
N TYR A 236 -16.90 -5.03 0.58
CA TYR A 236 -17.30 -4.29 -0.61
C TYR A 236 -17.82 -2.89 -0.26
N SER A 237 -18.85 -2.80 0.57
CA SER A 237 -19.49 -1.52 0.92
C SER A 237 -18.55 -0.51 1.60
N ARG A 238 -17.41 -0.98 2.16
CA ARG A 238 -16.43 -0.09 2.81
C ARG A 238 -15.31 0.39 1.90
N ASN A 239 -15.04 -0.33 0.82
CA ASN A 239 -13.85 -0.07 0.00
C ASN A 239 -14.16 0.22 -1.47
N PHE A 240 -15.40 0.02 -1.91
CA PHE A 240 -15.79 0.16 -3.31
C PHE A 240 -16.99 1.09 -3.45
N PHE A 241 -16.84 2.10 -4.26
CA PHE A 241 -17.87 3.13 -4.46
C PHE A 241 -18.09 3.37 -5.95
N PRO A 242 -18.87 2.51 -6.63
CA PRO A 242 -19.08 2.59 -8.09
C PRO A 242 -19.57 3.95 -8.57
N SER A 243 -20.52 4.55 -7.85
CA SER A 243 -21.06 5.88 -8.21
C SER A 243 -20.04 7.00 -8.15
N MET A 244 -18.94 6.81 -7.39
CA MET A 244 -17.85 7.75 -7.26
C MET A 244 -16.62 7.35 -8.08
N GLU A 245 -16.66 6.22 -8.77
CA GLU A 245 -15.53 5.60 -9.47
C GLU A 245 -14.31 5.47 -8.54
N ALA A 246 -14.56 5.14 -7.28
CA ALA A 246 -13.56 5.15 -6.22
C ALA A 246 -13.40 3.76 -5.59
N ASP A 247 -12.18 3.27 -5.65
CA ASP A 247 -11.67 2.07 -4.97
C ASP A 247 -10.15 2.20 -4.76
N TRP A 248 -9.47 1.13 -4.39
CA TRP A 248 -8.01 1.13 -4.18
C TRP A 248 -7.23 1.49 -5.46
N ARG A 249 -7.72 1.15 -6.65
CA ARG A 249 -7.07 1.44 -7.94
C ARG A 249 -7.06 2.93 -8.25
N ALA A 250 -8.13 3.64 -7.88
CA ALA A 250 -8.23 5.09 -8.08
C ALA A 250 -7.31 5.87 -7.15
N TYR A 251 -7.01 5.32 -5.97
CA TYR A 251 -6.32 6.01 -4.90
C TYR A 251 -5.19 5.16 -4.30
N PRO A 252 -4.05 5.02 -4.97
CA PRO A 252 -2.91 4.27 -4.45
C PRO A 252 -2.46 4.81 -3.09
N ASN A 253 -2.03 3.90 -2.21
CA ASN A 253 -1.49 4.22 -0.90
C ASN A 253 0.03 4.22 -0.96
N ASN A 254 0.65 5.33 -0.62
CA ASN A 254 2.10 5.48 -0.70
C ASN A 254 2.86 4.87 0.49
N ILE A 255 2.17 4.23 1.44
CA ILE A 255 2.80 3.55 2.58
C ILE A 255 2.99 2.08 2.26
N GLY A 256 4.22 1.60 2.43
CA GLY A 256 4.58 0.21 2.16
C GLY A 256 4.95 -0.03 0.70
N HIS A 257 4.85 -1.28 0.23
CA HIS A 257 5.23 -1.69 -1.12
C HIS A 257 4.54 -3.00 -1.56
N MET A 258 3.59 -3.52 -0.78
CA MET A 258 3.00 -4.83 -1.04
C MET A 258 1.81 -4.78 -2.00
N TYR A 259 0.97 -3.75 -1.87
CA TYR A 259 -0.27 -3.62 -2.64
C TYR A 259 -0.26 -2.42 -3.58
N ASP A 260 0.65 -1.52 -3.39
CA ASP A 260 0.96 -0.35 -4.19
C ASP A 260 2.48 -0.21 -4.24
N GLU A 261 3.04 0.48 -5.21
CA GLU A 261 4.50 0.69 -5.28
C GLU A 261 5.03 1.40 -4.03
N GLY A 262 4.30 2.38 -3.51
CA GLY A 262 4.61 3.03 -2.25
C GLY A 262 6.06 3.52 -2.14
N CYS A 263 6.84 2.89 -1.25
CA CYS A 263 8.26 3.21 -1.08
C CYS A 263 9.09 2.85 -2.32
N PHE A 264 8.67 1.86 -3.10
CA PHE A 264 9.38 1.38 -4.28
C PHE A 264 9.22 2.29 -5.49
N ARG A 265 8.41 3.37 -5.42
CA ARG A 265 8.45 4.47 -6.40
C ARG A 265 9.83 5.13 -6.51
N CYS A 266 10.66 4.98 -5.46
CA CYS A 266 12.02 5.52 -5.38
C CYS A 266 13.05 4.44 -5.06
N HIS A 267 12.73 3.52 -4.13
CA HIS A 267 13.60 2.43 -3.69
C HIS A 267 13.36 1.18 -4.54
N ASP A 268 13.86 1.21 -5.78
CA ASP A 268 13.54 0.22 -6.83
C ASP A 268 14.78 -0.43 -7.47
N ASN A 269 15.99 -0.12 -6.97
CA ASN A 269 17.27 -0.47 -7.58
C ASN A 269 17.49 0.14 -8.99
N ARG A 270 16.61 1.03 -9.44
CA ARG A 270 16.68 1.68 -10.76
C ARG A 270 16.99 3.16 -10.68
N HIS A 271 16.85 3.77 -9.51
CA HIS A 271 17.29 5.14 -9.27
C HIS A 271 18.77 5.15 -8.94
N VAL A 272 19.57 5.66 -9.88
CA VAL A 272 21.03 5.62 -9.80
C VAL A 272 21.59 7.02 -9.95
N SER A 273 22.58 7.36 -9.13
CA SER A 273 23.31 8.63 -9.22
C SER A 273 24.53 8.53 -10.14
N ASP A 274 25.05 9.69 -10.54
CA ASP A 274 26.25 9.77 -11.42
C ASP A 274 27.47 9.10 -10.76
N ASP A 275 27.59 9.13 -9.44
CA ASP A 275 28.61 8.43 -8.65
C ASP A 275 28.23 6.97 -8.30
N ARG A 276 27.24 6.40 -8.99
CA ARG A 276 26.78 5.01 -8.94
C ARG A 276 26.18 4.57 -7.60
N HIS A 277 25.73 5.49 -6.76
CA HIS A 277 24.87 5.10 -5.66
C HIS A 277 23.48 4.73 -6.16
N VAL A 278 22.89 3.71 -5.57
CA VAL A 278 21.58 3.18 -5.95
C VAL A 278 20.61 3.34 -4.77
N LEU A 279 19.40 3.80 -5.05
CA LEU A 279 18.30 3.73 -4.07
C LEU A 279 17.81 2.28 -4.02
N THR A 280 18.35 1.53 -3.07
CA THR A 280 18.11 0.09 -2.97
C THR A 280 16.73 -0.23 -2.43
N ASN A 281 16.16 -1.36 -2.89
CA ASN A 281 14.95 -2.00 -2.35
C ASN A 281 15.29 -3.11 -1.34
N ASP A 282 16.49 -3.15 -0.79
CA ASP A 282 16.88 -4.12 0.22
C ASP A 282 15.90 -4.08 1.41
N CYS A 283 15.35 -5.23 1.77
CA CYS A 283 14.40 -5.38 2.88
C CYS A 283 14.97 -4.82 4.19
N ALA A 284 16.24 -5.04 4.45
CA ALA A 284 16.93 -4.60 5.67
C ALA A 284 17.04 -3.08 5.80
N LEU A 285 16.78 -2.31 4.74
CA LEU A 285 16.75 -0.85 4.80
C LEU A 285 15.61 -0.35 5.71
N CYS A 286 14.44 -0.97 5.62
CA CYS A 286 13.21 -0.50 6.26
C CYS A 286 12.71 -1.40 7.38
N HIS A 287 13.03 -2.68 7.36
CA HIS A 287 12.59 -3.65 8.39
C HIS A 287 13.53 -4.84 8.53
N THR A 288 13.44 -5.50 9.68
CA THR A 288 14.15 -6.74 9.96
C THR A 288 13.12 -7.85 10.14
N ILE A 289 13.21 -8.92 9.36
CA ILE A 289 12.32 -10.08 9.48
C ILE A 289 12.84 -10.95 10.62
N ILE A 290 12.09 -11.01 11.72
CA ILE A 290 12.46 -11.78 12.93
C ILE A 290 11.95 -13.22 12.85
N THR A 291 10.77 -13.40 12.24
CA THR A 291 10.11 -14.72 12.14
C THR A 291 9.44 -14.83 10.79
N GLN A 292 9.56 -15.97 10.13
CA GLN A 292 8.78 -16.29 8.94
C GLN A 292 8.62 -17.81 8.78
N GLY A 293 7.56 -18.23 8.10
CA GLY A 293 7.35 -19.64 7.77
C GLY A 293 5.91 -20.08 7.96
N PRO A 294 5.64 -21.38 7.75
CA PRO A 294 4.33 -21.96 8.04
C PRO A 294 3.91 -21.61 9.47
N GLN A 295 2.66 -21.22 9.68
CA GLN A 295 2.17 -20.74 10.98
C GLN A 295 2.41 -21.76 12.10
N THR A 296 2.41 -23.06 11.78
CA THR A 296 2.62 -24.15 12.75
C THR A 296 4.08 -24.39 13.12
N SER A 297 5.02 -23.97 12.25
CA SER A 297 6.46 -24.23 12.42
C SER A 297 7.33 -23.11 11.80
N PRO A 298 7.15 -21.85 12.22
CA PRO A 298 7.95 -20.76 11.69
C PRO A 298 9.39 -20.83 12.18
N GLU A 299 10.32 -20.38 11.33
CA GLU A 299 11.72 -20.13 11.75
C GLU A 299 11.84 -18.74 12.37
N SER A 300 12.81 -18.56 13.26
CA SER A 300 13.05 -17.27 13.92
C SER A 300 14.54 -17.03 14.12
N ASP A 301 14.98 -15.79 13.84
CA ASP A 301 16.33 -15.30 14.16
C ASP A 301 16.25 -13.81 14.52
N ILE A 302 16.74 -13.44 15.68
CA ILE A 302 16.75 -12.06 16.16
C ILE A 302 17.73 -11.18 15.34
N ALA A 303 18.74 -11.77 14.73
CA ALA A 303 19.66 -11.07 13.84
C ALA A 303 19.04 -10.73 12.48
N GLY A 304 17.92 -11.33 12.16
CA GLY A 304 17.17 -11.13 10.92
C GLY A 304 17.31 -12.30 9.96
N LEU A 305 16.22 -12.61 9.30
CA LEU A 305 16.08 -13.64 8.28
C LEU A 305 16.04 -13.01 6.88
N ALA A 306 16.64 -13.67 5.90
CA ALA A 306 16.39 -13.35 4.50
C ALA A 306 14.94 -13.67 4.13
N PHE A 307 14.27 -12.78 3.39
CA PHE A 307 12.88 -13.01 2.98
C PHE A 307 12.76 -14.28 2.14
N ARG A 308 11.71 -15.04 2.44
CA ARG A 308 11.30 -16.21 1.68
C ARG A 308 9.81 -16.09 1.33
N HIS A 309 9.51 -16.14 0.04
CA HIS A 309 8.13 -16.13 -0.41
C HIS A 309 7.44 -17.45 -0.06
N PRO A 310 6.16 -17.45 0.43
CA PRO A 310 5.46 -18.68 0.82
C PRO A 310 5.18 -19.64 -0.33
N ALA A 311 4.97 -19.13 -1.53
CA ALA A 311 4.86 -19.94 -2.75
C ALA A 311 6.21 -19.98 -3.48
N ASP A 312 6.50 -21.11 -4.14
CA ASP A 312 7.64 -21.20 -5.04
C ASP A 312 7.34 -20.41 -6.32
N ILE A 313 8.07 -19.33 -6.52
CA ILE A 313 7.95 -18.39 -7.64
C ILE A 313 9.31 -18.10 -8.28
N ASP A 314 10.26 -19.04 -8.19
CA ASP A 314 11.63 -18.92 -8.75
C ASP A 314 12.33 -17.61 -8.34
N GLU A 315 12.14 -17.15 -7.09
CA GLU A 315 12.67 -15.87 -6.56
C GLU A 315 12.27 -14.61 -7.37
N ALA A 316 11.16 -14.65 -8.12
CA ALA A 316 10.68 -13.51 -8.91
C ALA A 316 10.52 -12.22 -8.09
N TRP A 317 10.27 -12.34 -6.79
CA TRP A 317 10.17 -11.21 -5.85
C TRP A 317 11.45 -10.35 -5.76
N ARG A 318 12.61 -10.85 -6.24
CA ARG A 318 13.86 -10.07 -6.29
C ARG A 318 13.90 -9.07 -7.45
N SER A 319 13.10 -9.29 -8.49
CA SER A 319 13.11 -8.50 -9.73
C SER A 319 11.77 -7.89 -10.08
N VAL A 320 10.68 -8.39 -9.51
CA VAL A 320 9.31 -7.94 -9.75
C VAL A 320 8.78 -7.27 -8.47
N PRO A 321 8.20 -6.07 -8.55
CA PRO A 321 7.57 -5.44 -7.41
C PRO A 321 6.46 -6.30 -6.80
N CYS A 322 6.34 -6.30 -5.48
CA CYS A 322 5.30 -7.06 -4.78
C CYS A 322 3.89 -6.67 -5.27
N SER A 323 3.69 -5.38 -5.56
CA SER A 323 2.43 -4.83 -6.05
C SER A 323 1.97 -5.42 -7.38
N ASP A 324 2.89 -5.84 -8.25
CA ASP A 324 2.54 -6.39 -9.57
C ASP A 324 1.80 -7.74 -9.47
N CYS A 325 2.06 -8.49 -8.39
CA CYS A 325 1.41 -9.78 -8.15
C CYS A 325 0.30 -9.71 -7.08
N HIS A 326 0.35 -8.72 -6.17
CA HIS A 326 -0.57 -8.62 -5.03
C HIS A 326 -1.71 -7.63 -5.23
N LEU A 327 -1.90 -7.07 -6.42
CA LEU A 327 -2.99 -6.14 -6.74
C LEU A 327 -4.38 -6.80 -6.77
N GLY A 328 -4.47 -8.09 -6.99
CA GLY A 328 -5.75 -8.82 -6.99
C GLY A 328 -6.50 -8.79 -8.32
N ASP A 329 -5.78 -8.72 -9.42
CA ASP A 329 -6.34 -8.92 -10.76
C ASP A 329 -6.36 -10.40 -11.14
#